data_6b8a207e9db2e0caacbfe5392fd258b0
#
_entry.id   6b8a207e9db2e0caacbfe5392fd258b0
#
_cell.length_a   1.000
_cell.length_b   1.000
_cell.length_c   1.000
_cell.angle_alpha   90.00
_cell.angle_beta   90.00
_cell.angle_gamma   90.00
#
_symmetry.space_group_name_H-M   'P 1'
#
loop_
_entity.id
_entity.type
_entity.pdbx_description
1 polymer ?
#
loop_
_entity_poly.entity_id
_entity_poly.type
_entity_poly.pdbx_seq_one_letter_code
_entity_poly.pdbx_strand_id
1 'polypeptide(L)'
;MKKILTVAAVLVATIGSMFVASVTPAHAQYSSHYGAIAVSLSTGNYGWSYDYDSYAEAESAAESSCGAADCVAKISWRNGCGALAVSDNWLSYGSGATKAAARSEALANNPGNAYIEHWNCTSGYDL
;
A
#
# COMPACT_ATOMS: atom_id res chain seq x y z
N MET A 1 -50.44 42.96 1.68
CA MET A 1 -50.10 42.58 1.47
C MET A 1 -49.08 42.03 1.50
N LYS A 2 -48.72 41.78 1.59
CA LYS A 2 -48.06 41.47 1.49
C LYS A 2 -47.27 40.78 1.93
N LYS A 3 -46.72 40.27 2.09
CA LYS A 3 -46.10 39.86 2.46
C LYS A 3 -45.56 38.88 2.46
N ILE A 4 -45.06 38.40 2.48
CA ILE A 4 -44.60 37.60 2.56
C ILE A 4 -43.85 36.80 2.22
N LEU A 5 -43.60 36.47 2.03
CA LEU A 5 -43.00 35.88 1.60
C LEU A 5 -41.96 35.38 1.85
N THR A 6 -41.50 35.32 1.73
CA THR A 6 -40.55 35.30 2.01
C THR A 6 -40.01 34.24 2.50
N VAL A 7 -39.91 33.99 2.92
CA VAL A 7 -39.50 33.08 3.47
C VAL A 7 -38.96 32.05 3.01
N ALA A 8 -39.50 31.68 2.33
CA ALA A 8 -39.05 30.60 1.82
C ALA A 8 -37.72 30.38 1.73
N ALA A 9 -37.35 31.06 1.13
CA ALA A 9 -36.04 30.95 0.86
C ALA A 9 -35.30 30.24 1.77
N VAL A 10 -35.36 30.53 2.69
CA VAL A 10 -34.69 30.03 3.55
C VAL A 10 -34.40 28.74 3.55
N LEU A 11 -35.20 28.14 3.71
CA LEU A 11 -34.98 26.99 3.84
C LEU A 11 -34.14 26.38 3.15
N VAL A 12 -34.22 26.45 2.26
CA VAL A 12 -33.44 25.90 1.48
C VAL A 12 -32.17 25.73 1.81
N ALA A 13 -31.71 26.61 1.94
CA ALA A 13 -30.39 26.61 2.19
C ALA A 13 -30.01 25.54 3.06
N THR A 14 -30.61 25.46 3.94
CA THR A 14 -30.19 24.64 4.88
C THR A 14 -29.96 23.39 4.40
N ILE A 15 -30.70 23.00 3.75
CA ILE A 15 -30.59 21.87 3.36
C ILE A 15 -29.44 21.44 2.84
N GLY A 16 -29.17 21.94 1.94
CA GLY A 16 -28.12 21.49 1.25
C GLY A 16 -27.09 21.15 2.09
N SER A 17 -26.87 21.85 2.89
CA SER A 17 -25.75 21.66 3.60
C SER A 17 -25.63 20.41 4.24
N MET A 18 -26.57 20.01 4.79
CA MET A 18 -26.41 18.98 5.54
C MET A 18 -26.05 17.81 4.87
N PHE A 19 -26.53 17.65 3.85
CA PHE A 19 -26.27 16.52 3.26
C PHE A 19 -24.95 16.21 3.00
N VAL A 20 -24.37 16.96 2.58
CA VAL A 20 -23.10 16.83 2.25
C VAL A 20 -22.35 16.10 3.22
N ALA A 21 -22.39 16.50 4.28
CA ALA A 21 -21.61 15.97 5.26
C ALA A 21 -21.77 14.54 5.42
N SER A 22 -22.88 14.13 5.33
CA SER A 22 -23.10 12.82 5.66
C SER A 22 -22.42 11.82 4.80
N VAL A 23 -22.15 12.14 3.69
CA VAL A 23 -21.60 11.24 2.83
C VAL A 23 -20.20 10.95 3.01
N THR A 24 -19.48 11.87 3.34
CA THR A 24 -18.13 11.74 3.45
C THR A 24 -17.59 10.64 4.25
N PRO A 25 -18.04 10.39 5.35
CA PRO A 25 -17.46 9.41 6.21
C PRO A 25 -17.36 8.04 5.61
N ALA A 26 -18.24 7.73 4.78
CA ALA A 26 -18.27 6.42 4.24
C ALA A 26 -17.03 6.08 3.49
N HIS A 27 -16.43 7.02 2.88
CA HIS A 27 -15.29 6.71 2.09
C HIS A 27 -14.07 6.39 2.90
N ALA A 28 -13.99 6.84 4.07
CA ALA A 28 -12.84 6.63 4.87
C ALA A 28 -12.64 5.18 5.19
N GLN A 29 -13.66 4.40 5.07
CA GLN A 29 -13.55 3.03 5.43
C GLN A 29 -12.87 2.18 4.38
N TYR A 30 -12.71 2.70 3.21
CA TYR A 30 -12.14 1.94 2.13
C TYR A 30 -10.74 2.41 1.77
N SER A 31 -9.95 2.72 2.76
CA SER A 31 -8.59 3.15 2.52
C SER A 31 -7.79 1.98 2.00
N SER A 32 -6.97 2.24 1.03
CA SER A 32 -6.03 1.25 0.56
C SER A 32 -4.74 1.38 1.34
N HIS A 33 -4.07 0.29 1.56
CA HIS A 33 -2.79 0.27 2.24
C HIS A 33 -1.73 -0.30 1.31
N TYR A 34 -0.58 0.30 1.33
CA TYR A 34 0.50 -0.01 0.40
C TYR A 34 1.74 -0.46 1.15
N GLY A 35 2.48 -1.36 0.56
CA GLY A 35 3.74 -1.82 1.11
C GLY A 35 4.78 -1.96 0.03
N ALA A 36 6.04 -2.10 0.41
CA ALA A 36 7.13 -2.23 -0.53
C ALA A 36 8.32 -2.95 0.10
N ILE A 37 9.17 -3.50 -0.75
CA ILE A 37 10.45 -4.06 -0.34
C ILE A 37 11.51 -3.40 -1.21
N ALA A 38 12.56 -2.89 -0.60
CA ALA A 38 13.69 -2.27 -1.27
C ALA A 38 14.95 -3.08 -0.99
N VAL A 39 15.87 -3.07 -1.91
CA VAL A 39 17.08 -3.85 -1.81
C VAL A 39 18.28 -3.03 -2.26
N SER A 40 19.43 -3.23 -1.60
CA SER A 40 20.71 -2.72 -2.02
C SER A 40 21.46 -3.87 -2.68
N LEU A 41 21.75 -3.73 -3.97
CA LEU A 41 22.48 -4.78 -4.67
C LEU A 41 23.94 -4.81 -4.28
N SER A 42 24.47 -3.70 -3.80
CA SER A 42 25.88 -3.65 -3.44
C SER A 42 26.16 -4.27 -2.08
N THR A 43 25.21 -4.17 -1.15
CA THR A 43 25.44 -4.65 0.21
C THR A 43 24.64 -5.89 0.55
N GLY A 44 23.57 -6.16 -0.18
CA GLY A 44 22.63 -7.22 0.16
C GLY A 44 21.62 -6.82 1.23
N ASN A 45 21.66 -5.58 1.68
CA ASN A 45 20.69 -5.11 2.67
C ASN A 45 19.33 -4.99 2.02
N TYR A 46 18.28 -5.13 2.81
CA TYR A 46 16.94 -4.89 2.32
C TYR A 46 16.11 -4.20 3.41
N GLY A 47 15.06 -3.55 2.99
CA GLY A 47 14.13 -2.89 3.89
C GLY A 47 12.72 -3.08 3.39
N TRP A 48 11.77 -2.82 4.24
CA TRP A 48 10.38 -3.01 3.86
C TRP A 48 9.50 -1.98 4.55
N SER A 49 8.27 -1.86 4.03
CA SER A 49 7.27 -0.99 4.59
C SER A 49 5.89 -1.60 4.37
N TYR A 50 4.92 -1.18 5.16
CA TYR A 50 3.54 -1.57 4.95
C TYR A 50 2.62 -0.54 5.57
N ASP A 51 1.37 -0.56 5.14
CA ASP A 51 0.31 0.33 5.63
C ASP A 51 0.55 1.82 5.38
N TYR A 52 1.20 2.12 4.27
CA TYR A 52 1.33 3.50 3.82
C TYR A 52 0.15 3.87 2.91
N ASP A 53 0.00 5.15 2.63
CA ASP A 53 -1.15 5.65 1.91
C ASP A 53 -0.98 5.69 0.39
N SER A 54 0.21 5.44 -0.09
CA SER A 54 0.47 5.42 -1.53
C SER A 54 1.67 4.54 -1.84
N TYR A 55 1.80 4.16 -3.10
CA TYR A 55 2.98 3.43 -3.55
C TYR A 55 4.24 4.24 -3.30
N ALA A 56 4.21 5.52 -3.63
CA ALA A 56 5.40 6.37 -3.49
C ALA A 56 5.88 6.44 -2.05
N GLU A 57 4.96 6.56 -1.13
CA GLU A 57 5.33 6.63 0.28
C GLU A 57 5.85 5.30 0.79
N ALA A 58 5.23 4.21 0.37
CA ALA A 58 5.67 2.89 0.78
C ALA A 58 7.08 2.60 0.24
N GLU A 59 7.32 2.95 -1.01
CA GLU A 59 8.63 2.72 -1.62
C GLU A 59 9.71 3.55 -0.95
N SER A 60 9.42 4.81 -0.68
CA SER A 60 10.36 5.68 -0.01
C SER A 60 10.68 5.18 1.40
N ALA A 61 9.67 4.71 2.10
CA ALA A 61 9.87 4.18 3.45
C ALA A 61 10.70 2.88 3.43
N ALA A 62 10.46 2.02 2.45
CA ALA A 62 11.22 0.79 2.33
C ALA A 62 12.70 1.09 2.00
N GLU A 63 12.93 2.07 1.14
CA GLU A 63 14.29 2.48 0.80
C GLU A 63 15.02 3.06 2.00
N SER A 64 14.32 3.86 2.80
CA SER A 64 14.91 4.39 4.02
C SER A 64 15.23 3.29 5.02
N SER A 65 14.35 2.31 5.11
CA SER A 65 14.52 1.21 6.03
C SER A 65 15.69 0.30 5.62
N CYS A 66 16.00 0.26 4.36
CA CYS A 66 17.04 -0.58 3.80
C CYS A 66 18.43 -0.17 4.27
N GLY A 67 18.64 1.11 4.50
CA GLY A 67 19.86 1.56 5.20
C GLY A 67 21.13 1.65 4.39
N ALA A 68 21.06 1.51 3.08
CA ALA A 68 22.22 1.70 2.21
C ALA A 68 21.89 2.78 1.19
N ALA A 69 22.89 3.42 0.67
CA ALA A 69 22.68 4.55 -0.24
C ALA A 69 22.06 4.14 -1.57
N ASP A 70 22.27 2.92 -1.99
CA ASP A 70 21.78 2.45 -3.28
C ASP A 70 20.52 1.59 -3.19
N CYS A 71 19.78 1.71 -2.11
CA CYS A 71 18.55 0.96 -1.97
C CYS A 71 17.49 1.44 -2.94
N VAL A 72 16.88 0.50 -3.64
CA VAL A 72 15.84 0.79 -4.61
C VAL A 72 14.67 -0.14 -4.34
N ALA A 73 13.46 0.41 -4.33
CA ALA A 73 12.26 -0.40 -4.16
C ALA A 73 12.12 -1.32 -5.38
N LYS A 74 11.99 -2.60 -5.14
CA LYS A 74 11.92 -3.60 -6.19
C LYS A 74 10.54 -4.20 -6.36
N ILE A 75 9.74 -4.19 -5.33
CA ILE A 75 8.38 -4.69 -5.42
C ILE A 75 7.53 -3.83 -4.49
N SER A 76 6.34 -3.50 -4.92
CA SER A 76 5.38 -2.82 -4.07
C SER A 76 4.00 -3.40 -4.34
N TRP A 77 3.11 -3.27 -3.38
CA TRP A 77 1.78 -3.86 -3.48
C TRP A 77 0.76 -2.98 -2.80
N ARG A 78 -0.50 -3.28 -3.11
CA ARG A 78 -1.63 -2.60 -2.52
C ARG A 78 -2.56 -3.66 -1.97
N ASN A 79 -2.93 -3.56 -0.72
CA ASN A 79 -3.87 -4.49 -0.09
C ASN A 79 -3.48 -5.95 -0.36
N GLY A 80 -2.32 -6.31 0.07
CA GLY A 80 -1.82 -7.66 -0.18
C GLY A 80 -0.47 -7.86 0.46
N CYS A 81 0.37 -8.64 -0.20
CA CYS A 81 1.67 -9.06 0.31
C CYS A 81 2.76 -8.96 -0.74
N GLY A 82 3.98 -8.85 -0.29
CA GLY A 82 5.15 -8.94 -1.14
C GLY A 82 6.18 -9.87 -0.53
N ALA A 83 7.07 -10.40 -1.34
CA ALA A 83 8.11 -11.32 -0.89
C ALA A 83 9.40 -11.14 -1.67
N LEU A 84 10.49 -11.47 -1.02
CA LEU A 84 11.84 -11.44 -1.58
C LEU A 84 12.39 -12.85 -1.48
N ALA A 85 12.84 -13.39 -2.60
CA ALA A 85 13.49 -14.70 -2.65
C ALA A 85 14.95 -14.52 -3.05
N VAL A 86 15.78 -15.35 -2.50
CA VAL A 86 17.23 -15.26 -2.68
C VAL A 86 17.80 -16.62 -3.04
N SER A 87 18.68 -16.65 -4.01
CA SER A 87 19.52 -17.81 -4.28
C SER A 87 20.95 -17.32 -4.43
N ASP A 88 21.89 -18.21 -4.71
CA ASP A 88 23.29 -17.84 -4.72
C ASP A 88 23.63 -16.63 -5.59
N ASN A 89 22.99 -16.51 -6.71
CA ASN A 89 23.31 -15.44 -7.64
C ASN A 89 22.14 -14.55 -8.03
N TRP A 90 20.99 -14.75 -7.41
CA TRP A 90 19.79 -14.06 -7.87
C TRP A 90 18.92 -13.57 -6.73
N LEU A 91 18.33 -12.40 -6.94
CA LEU A 91 17.26 -11.90 -6.11
C LEU A 91 16.03 -11.87 -6.98
N SER A 92 14.91 -12.23 -6.42
CA SER A 92 13.64 -12.16 -7.15
C SER A 92 12.53 -11.73 -6.21
N TYR A 93 11.44 -11.28 -6.79
CA TYR A 93 10.40 -10.62 -6.03
C TYR A 93 9.05 -11.12 -6.48
N GLY A 94 8.08 -11.04 -5.60
CA GLY A 94 6.72 -11.41 -5.94
C GLY A 94 5.73 -10.63 -5.11
N SER A 95 4.52 -10.48 -5.61
CA SER A 95 3.43 -9.86 -4.86
C SER A 95 2.16 -10.63 -5.13
N GLY A 96 1.21 -10.47 -4.26
CA GLY A 96 -0.09 -11.15 -4.43
C GLY A 96 -1.05 -10.73 -3.33
N ALA A 97 -2.26 -11.21 -3.43
CA ALA A 97 -3.28 -10.88 -2.45
C ALA A 97 -3.05 -11.60 -1.12
N THR A 98 -2.22 -12.64 -1.12
CA THR A 98 -1.94 -13.41 0.09
C THR A 98 -0.45 -13.63 0.23
N LYS A 99 -0.03 -13.96 1.42
CA LYS A 99 1.35 -14.29 1.70
C LYS A 99 1.80 -15.46 0.83
N ALA A 100 0.98 -16.47 0.70
CA ALA A 100 1.33 -17.64 -0.08
C ALA A 100 1.53 -17.30 -1.56
N ALA A 101 0.67 -16.44 -2.11
CA ALA A 101 0.78 -16.03 -3.51
C ALA A 101 2.06 -15.22 -3.73
N ALA A 102 2.36 -14.29 -2.84
CA ALA A 102 3.56 -13.46 -2.98
C ALA A 102 4.81 -14.32 -2.92
N ARG A 103 4.87 -15.26 -2.00
CA ARG A 103 6.04 -16.12 -1.84
C ARG A 103 6.20 -17.05 -3.04
N SER A 104 5.10 -17.59 -3.51
CA SER A 104 5.13 -18.46 -4.66
C SER A 104 5.64 -17.74 -5.90
N GLU A 105 5.20 -16.51 -6.09
CA GLU A 105 5.64 -15.73 -7.23
C GLU A 105 7.12 -15.38 -7.12
N ALA A 106 7.57 -14.98 -5.93
CA ALA A 106 8.97 -14.65 -5.73
C ALA A 106 9.86 -15.85 -6.04
N LEU A 107 9.47 -17.05 -5.60
CA LEU A 107 10.23 -18.25 -5.88
C LEU A 107 10.20 -18.61 -7.37
N ALA A 108 9.04 -18.46 -7.98
CA ALA A 108 8.89 -18.78 -9.41
C ALA A 108 9.73 -17.86 -10.29
N ASN A 109 9.94 -16.64 -9.84
CA ASN A 109 10.73 -15.66 -10.58
C ASN A 109 12.23 -15.82 -10.40
N ASN A 110 12.66 -16.72 -9.54
CA ASN A 110 14.08 -16.92 -9.28
C ASN A 110 14.59 -18.10 -10.11
N PRO A 111 15.61 -17.89 -10.92
CA PRO A 111 16.13 -18.97 -11.76
C PRO A 111 17.00 -19.96 -10.99
N GLY A 112 17.33 -19.70 -9.76
CA GLY A 112 18.18 -20.57 -8.98
C GLY A 112 17.38 -21.36 -7.95
N ASN A 113 18.10 -22.03 -7.06
CA ASN A 113 17.48 -22.76 -5.98
C ASN A 113 17.26 -21.79 -4.83
N ALA A 114 16.13 -21.12 -4.83
CA ALA A 114 15.89 -19.99 -3.96
C ALA A 114 15.10 -20.35 -2.71
N TYR A 115 15.26 -19.51 -1.71
CA TYR A 115 14.42 -19.57 -0.52
C TYR A 115 13.87 -18.17 -0.26
N ILE A 116 12.82 -18.09 0.53
CA ILE A 116 12.23 -16.81 0.89
C ILE A 116 13.05 -16.16 1.99
N GLU A 117 13.62 -15.03 1.68
CA GLU A 117 14.40 -14.26 2.65
C GLU A 117 13.47 -13.41 3.51
N HIS A 118 12.45 -12.84 2.91
CA HIS A 118 11.52 -11.95 3.63
C HIS A 118 10.18 -11.90 2.92
N TRP A 119 9.13 -11.74 3.69
CA TRP A 119 7.81 -11.43 3.16
C TRP A 119 7.13 -10.46 4.12
N ASN A 120 6.18 -9.69 3.60
CA ASN A 120 5.49 -8.69 4.37
C ASN A 120 4.13 -8.41 3.75
N CYS A 121 3.16 -8.09 4.57
CA CYS A 121 1.78 -7.85 4.10
C CYS A 121 1.24 -6.56 4.68
N THR A 122 0.31 -5.93 3.98
CA THR A 122 -0.50 -4.87 4.56
C THR A 122 -1.39 -5.50 5.61
N SER A 123 -1.79 -4.73 6.59
CA SER A 123 -2.58 -5.24 7.72
C SER A 123 -3.85 -5.94 7.25
N GLY A 124 -4.11 -7.10 7.80
CA GLY A 124 -5.28 -7.89 7.45
C GLY A 124 -5.06 -8.88 6.31
N TYR A 125 -3.88 -8.89 5.71
CA TYR A 125 -3.62 -9.77 4.57
C TYR A 125 -2.58 -10.85 4.85
N ASP A 126 -2.12 -10.95 6.09
CA ASP A 126 -1.07 -11.90 6.44
C ASP A 126 -1.61 -13.27 6.86
N LEU A 127 -2.78 -13.60 6.46
CA LEU A 127 -3.41 -14.87 6.83
C LEU A 127 -2.90 -16.03 5.97
#